data_4bbf88eec5709ad2f093c59d03a319ff
#
_entry.id   4bbf88eec5709ad2f093c59d03a319ff
#
_cell.length_a   1.000
_cell.length_b   1.000
_cell.length_c   1.000
_cell.angle_alpha   90.00
_cell.angle_beta   90.00
_cell.angle_gamma   90.00
#
_symmetry.space_group_name_H-M   'P 1'
#
loop_
_entity.id
_entity.type
_entity.pdbx_description
1 polymer ?
#
loop_
_entity_poly.entity_id
_entity_poly.type
_entity_poly.pdbx_seq_one_letter_code
_entity_poly.pdbx_strand_id
1 'polypeptide(L)'
;MEKDLNAALNIKIVNIKGVTKMAKENKPLKSILFVSRNKDNKHLPDFKERRYVRLTTKTAEELKKDFDNWSKQGREGEFCRFYMKINARDREMAKKKLIQELIFNDNFDLVSAEAKIAGIANKKECAAERKWLFDFDDTEDKLEEFINDIKDCDKASVPLEIEVHKTPNGHAVIVSRGFDTRELMNKWNATVELKKDEMLCVDWSGKEN
;
A
#
# COMPACT_ATOMS: atom_id res chain seq x y z
N MET A 1 33.21 -41.74 -12.95
CA MET A 1 32.83 -41.21 -11.63
C MET A 1 32.79 -39.68 -11.55
N GLU A 2 33.67 -38.95 -12.22
CA GLU A 2 33.65 -37.46 -12.19
C GLU A 2 32.51 -36.82 -13.00
N LYS A 3 32.04 -37.48 -14.09
CA LYS A 3 30.94 -36.94 -14.89
C LYS A 3 29.58 -36.95 -14.18
N ASP A 4 29.34 -37.91 -13.30
CA ASP A 4 28.08 -38.00 -12.55
C ASP A 4 28.03 -37.04 -11.37
N LEU A 5 29.18 -36.67 -10.80
CA LEU A 5 29.26 -35.67 -9.72
C LEU A 5 28.91 -34.25 -10.23
N ASN A 6 29.38 -33.91 -11.43
CA ASN A 6 29.11 -32.61 -12.04
C ASN A 6 27.65 -32.45 -12.48
N ALA A 7 27.03 -33.53 -12.93
CA ALA A 7 25.57 -33.53 -13.23
C ALA A 7 24.73 -33.33 -11.97
N ALA A 8 25.07 -34.00 -10.87
CA ALA A 8 24.37 -33.83 -9.59
C ALA A 8 24.57 -32.43 -8.98
N LEU A 9 25.76 -31.85 -9.11
CA LEU A 9 26.05 -30.48 -8.67
C LEU A 9 25.34 -29.42 -9.50
N ASN A 10 25.24 -29.61 -10.83
CA ASN A 10 24.49 -28.70 -11.71
C ASN A 10 22.98 -28.74 -11.43
N ILE A 11 22.42 -29.91 -11.14
CA ILE A 11 20.98 -30.04 -10.77
C ILE A 11 20.73 -29.34 -9.43
N LYS A 12 21.62 -29.47 -8.44
CA LYS A 12 21.51 -28.76 -7.16
C LYS A 12 21.59 -27.22 -7.31
N ILE A 13 22.51 -26.73 -8.13
CA ILE A 13 22.69 -25.29 -8.36
C ILE A 13 21.49 -24.68 -9.10
N VAL A 14 20.93 -25.37 -10.09
CA VAL A 14 19.74 -24.93 -10.82
C VAL A 14 18.51 -24.90 -9.90
N ASN A 15 18.35 -25.92 -9.04
CA ASN A 15 17.25 -25.94 -8.06
C ASN A 15 17.40 -24.82 -7.00
N ILE A 16 18.61 -24.54 -6.52
CA ILE A 16 18.83 -23.44 -5.56
C ILE A 16 18.55 -22.08 -6.23
N LYS A 17 18.97 -21.87 -7.48
CA LYS A 17 18.63 -20.65 -8.23
C LYS A 17 17.12 -20.53 -8.49
N GLY A 18 16.45 -21.63 -8.83
CA GLY A 18 15.00 -21.69 -9.02
C GLY A 18 14.25 -21.37 -7.73
N VAL A 19 14.61 -21.98 -6.60
CA VAL A 19 14.01 -21.75 -5.29
C VAL A 19 14.22 -20.29 -4.84
N THR A 20 15.42 -19.74 -5.03
CA THR A 20 15.69 -18.34 -4.68
C THR A 20 14.89 -17.38 -5.56
N LYS A 21 14.71 -17.68 -6.84
CA LYS A 21 13.89 -16.87 -7.75
C LYS A 21 12.39 -16.96 -7.40
N MET A 22 11.87 -18.17 -7.13
CA MET A 22 10.49 -18.38 -6.68
C MET A 22 10.22 -17.69 -5.34
N ALA A 23 11.14 -17.76 -4.38
CA ALA A 23 11.01 -17.06 -3.10
C ALA A 23 10.97 -15.53 -3.25
N LYS A 24 11.66 -14.94 -4.24
CA LYS A 24 11.57 -13.51 -4.57
C LYS A 24 10.25 -13.18 -5.29
N GLU A 25 9.74 -14.07 -6.12
CA GLU A 25 8.47 -13.88 -6.85
C GLU A 25 7.25 -13.98 -5.93
N ASN A 26 7.33 -14.75 -4.85
CA ASN A 26 6.23 -14.96 -3.89
C ASN A 26 6.09 -13.83 -2.84
N LYS A 27 7.05 -12.92 -2.72
CA LYS A 27 6.87 -11.76 -1.82
C LYS A 27 5.81 -10.82 -2.40
N PRO A 28 4.83 -10.35 -1.59
CA PRO A 28 3.77 -9.47 -2.07
C PRO A 28 4.36 -8.18 -2.64
N LEU A 29 3.92 -7.81 -3.84
CA LEU A 29 4.28 -6.55 -4.47
C LEU A 29 3.45 -5.44 -3.84
N LYS A 30 4.12 -4.51 -3.18
CA LYS A 30 3.51 -3.38 -2.46
C LYS A 30 3.71 -2.10 -3.26
N SER A 31 2.72 -1.21 -3.25
CA SER A 31 2.89 0.17 -3.67
C SER A 31 2.94 1.08 -2.46
N ILE A 32 3.98 1.90 -2.39
CA ILE A 32 4.23 2.82 -1.29
C ILE A 32 4.30 4.26 -1.79
N LEU A 33 3.99 5.19 -0.89
CA LEU A 33 4.12 6.63 -1.09
C LEU A 33 4.67 7.26 0.19
N PHE A 34 5.84 7.88 0.12
CA PHE A 34 6.29 8.86 1.10
C PHE A 34 5.91 10.24 0.60
N VAL A 35 5.29 11.03 1.43
CA VAL A 35 4.84 12.36 1.02
C VAL A 35 4.95 13.36 2.17
N SER A 36 5.40 14.56 1.83
CA SER A 36 5.35 15.73 2.66
C SER A 36 4.53 16.79 1.92
N ARG A 37 3.28 17.03 2.39
CA ARG A 37 2.27 17.81 1.67
C ARG A 37 2.27 19.27 2.10
N ASN A 38 2.00 20.17 1.17
CA ASN A 38 1.83 21.59 1.46
C ASN A 38 0.81 21.85 2.58
N LYS A 39 -0.31 21.10 2.58
CA LYS A 39 -1.37 21.30 3.59
C LYS A 39 -0.95 20.94 5.01
N ASP A 40 -0.01 20.01 5.18
CA ASP A 40 0.50 19.58 6.48
C ASP A 40 1.65 20.47 6.97
N ASN A 41 2.29 21.24 6.06
CA ASN A 41 3.50 22.01 6.29
C ASN A 41 3.32 23.52 6.09
N LYS A 42 2.10 24.04 6.33
CA LYS A 42 1.76 25.48 6.17
C LYS A 42 2.59 26.41 7.08
N HIS A 43 3.14 25.87 8.15
CA HIS A 43 4.01 26.59 9.10
C HIS A 43 5.42 26.83 8.56
N LEU A 44 5.82 26.13 7.49
CA LEU A 44 7.12 26.27 6.86
C LEU A 44 7.01 27.26 5.67
N PRO A 45 7.72 28.41 5.71
CA PRO A 45 7.68 29.37 4.60
C PRO A 45 8.31 28.76 3.34
N ASP A 46 7.76 29.07 2.17
CA ASP A 46 8.23 28.61 0.85
C ASP A 46 8.39 27.09 0.76
N PHE A 47 7.55 26.34 1.48
CA PHE A 47 7.58 24.89 1.48
C PHE A 47 7.17 24.34 0.10
N LYS A 48 7.93 23.35 -0.38
CA LYS A 48 7.62 22.61 -1.61
C LYS A 48 7.34 21.16 -1.28
N GLU A 49 6.18 20.69 -1.71
CA GLU A 49 5.77 19.30 -1.54
C GLU A 49 6.80 18.33 -2.12
N ARG A 50 7.12 17.28 -1.35
CA ARG A 50 8.00 16.19 -1.77
C ARG A 50 7.22 14.89 -1.82
N ARG A 51 7.46 14.07 -2.85
CA ARG A 51 6.85 12.77 -3.03
C ARG A 51 7.87 11.73 -3.45
N TYR A 52 7.72 10.51 -2.94
CA TYR A 52 8.46 9.35 -3.36
C TYR A 52 7.51 8.17 -3.50
N VAL A 53 7.26 7.73 -4.74
CA VAL A 53 6.34 6.63 -5.07
C VAL A 53 7.13 5.47 -5.63
N ARG A 54 6.90 4.26 -5.12
CA ARG A 54 7.62 3.07 -5.60
C ARG A 54 6.82 1.78 -5.44
N LEU A 55 7.07 0.83 -6.33
CA LEU A 55 6.74 -0.58 -6.14
C LEU A 55 7.89 -1.28 -5.43
N THR A 56 7.57 -2.15 -4.46
CA THR A 56 8.58 -2.82 -3.64
C THR A 56 8.10 -4.15 -3.09
N THR A 57 9.07 -4.99 -2.73
CA THR A 57 8.84 -6.24 -1.99
C THR A 57 9.52 -6.22 -0.61
N LYS A 58 10.00 -5.05 -0.18
CA LYS A 58 10.64 -4.85 1.12
C LYS A 58 9.70 -5.19 2.27
N THR A 59 10.27 -5.59 3.39
CA THR A 59 9.55 -5.81 4.66
C THR A 59 9.08 -4.49 5.27
N ALA A 60 8.23 -4.55 6.30
CA ALA A 60 7.78 -3.37 7.02
C ALA A 60 8.95 -2.64 7.69
N GLU A 61 9.88 -3.40 8.28
CA GLU A 61 11.07 -2.86 8.97
C GLU A 61 12.02 -2.15 8.00
N GLU A 62 12.23 -2.74 6.80
CA GLU A 62 13.04 -2.11 5.75
C GLU A 62 12.39 -0.81 5.25
N LEU A 63 11.06 -0.81 5.09
CA LEU A 63 10.31 0.35 4.63
C LEU A 63 10.28 1.47 5.68
N LYS A 64 10.17 1.12 6.96
CA LYS A 64 10.28 2.09 8.03
C LYS A 64 11.63 2.79 8.03
N LYS A 65 12.73 2.04 7.89
CA LYS A 65 14.08 2.64 7.76
C LYS A 65 14.21 3.54 6.53
N ASP A 66 13.64 3.13 5.40
CA ASP A 66 13.62 3.95 4.18
C ASP A 66 12.85 5.25 4.42
N PHE A 67 11.69 5.19 5.08
CA PHE A 67 10.88 6.35 5.43
C PHE A 67 11.60 7.29 6.41
N ASP A 68 12.20 6.75 7.48
CA ASP A 68 12.98 7.52 8.45
C ASP A 68 14.15 8.26 7.78
N ASN A 69 14.85 7.61 6.84
CA ASN A 69 15.92 8.24 6.08
C ASN A 69 15.41 9.30 5.11
N TRP A 70 14.27 9.06 4.45
CA TRP A 70 13.67 10.01 3.52
C TRP A 70 13.12 11.24 4.26
N SER A 71 12.50 11.06 5.43
CA SER A 71 11.98 12.17 6.24
C SER A 71 13.09 13.07 6.75
N LYS A 72 14.24 12.52 7.20
CA LYS A 72 15.43 13.27 7.64
C LYS A 72 16.09 14.11 6.56
N GLN A 73 15.83 13.83 5.27
CA GLN A 73 16.32 14.66 4.16
C GLN A 73 15.48 15.94 3.95
N GLY A 74 14.40 16.10 4.70
CA GLY A 74 13.54 17.25 4.66
C GLY A 74 14.06 18.42 5.50
N ARG A 75 13.21 19.44 5.65
CA ARG A 75 13.46 20.57 6.52
C ARG A 75 13.18 20.22 7.98
N GLU A 76 13.84 20.87 8.90
CA GLU A 76 13.46 20.81 10.32
C GLU A 76 11.98 21.21 10.51
N GLY A 77 11.25 20.47 11.32
CA GLY A 77 9.81 20.66 11.53
C GLY A 77 8.91 20.20 10.38
N GLU A 78 9.48 19.59 9.34
CA GLU A 78 8.69 19.05 8.21
C GLU A 78 7.86 17.85 8.63
N PHE A 79 6.54 17.89 8.37
CA PHE A 79 5.63 16.78 8.60
C PHE A 79 5.56 15.87 7.36
N CYS A 80 5.90 14.62 7.56
CA CYS A 80 5.94 13.58 6.53
C CYS A 80 4.96 12.46 6.84
N ARG A 81 4.42 11.82 5.80
CA ARG A 81 3.55 10.64 5.91
C ARG A 81 4.03 9.51 5.03
N PHE A 82 3.92 8.29 5.54
CA PHE A 82 4.14 7.07 4.80
C PHE A 82 2.80 6.37 4.55
N TYR A 83 2.49 6.19 3.28
CA TYR A 83 1.31 5.47 2.83
C TYR A 83 1.68 4.17 2.13
N MET A 84 0.88 3.13 2.32
CA MET A 84 0.98 1.86 1.61
C MET A 84 -0.40 1.43 1.13
N LYS A 85 -0.49 0.90 -0.10
CA LYS A 85 -1.73 0.31 -0.62
C LYS A 85 -2.16 -0.86 0.27
N ILE A 86 -3.44 -0.89 0.66
CA ILE A 86 -4.03 -1.97 1.47
C ILE A 86 -4.04 -3.32 0.74
N ASN A 87 -4.17 -3.28 -0.60
CA ASN A 87 -4.11 -4.47 -1.43
C ASN A 87 -2.73 -4.62 -2.06
N ALA A 88 -2.14 -5.80 -1.98
CA ALA A 88 -0.96 -6.14 -2.77
C ALA A 88 -1.25 -6.01 -4.27
N ARG A 89 -0.21 -5.83 -5.07
CA ARG A 89 -0.33 -5.68 -6.53
C ARG A 89 -0.07 -7.01 -7.23
N ASP A 90 -0.95 -7.36 -8.15
CA ASP A 90 -0.78 -8.49 -9.07
C ASP A 90 0.35 -8.17 -10.05
N ARG A 91 1.43 -8.95 -10.00
CA ARG A 91 2.63 -8.73 -10.81
C ARG A 91 2.36 -8.92 -12.31
N GLU A 92 1.60 -9.94 -12.65
CA GLU A 92 1.33 -10.27 -14.04
C GLU A 92 0.37 -9.24 -14.66
N MET A 93 -0.65 -8.82 -13.91
CA MET A 93 -1.54 -7.76 -14.37
C MET A 93 -0.80 -6.42 -14.49
N ALA A 94 0.00 -6.04 -13.51
CA ALA A 94 0.81 -4.82 -13.56
C ALA A 94 1.79 -4.84 -14.76
N LYS A 95 2.44 -5.97 -15.02
CA LYS A 95 3.32 -6.18 -16.17
C LYS A 95 2.56 -6.06 -17.51
N LYS A 96 1.39 -6.70 -17.63
CA LYS A 96 0.54 -6.57 -18.83
C LYS A 96 0.15 -5.11 -19.09
N LYS A 97 -0.28 -4.40 -18.05
CA LYS A 97 -0.64 -2.98 -18.15
C LYS A 97 0.54 -2.09 -18.51
N LEU A 98 1.73 -2.37 -17.97
CA LEU A 98 2.96 -1.65 -18.35
C LEU A 98 3.31 -1.88 -19.83
N ILE A 99 3.24 -3.12 -20.31
CA ILE A 99 3.49 -3.43 -21.73
C ILE A 99 2.49 -2.68 -22.63
N GLN A 100 1.21 -2.67 -22.27
CA GLN A 100 0.19 -1.89 -22.99
C GLN A 100 0.55 -0.40 -23.04
N GLU A 101 0.94 0.18 -21.90
CA GLU A 101 1.34 1.58 -21.81
C GLU A 101 2.54 1.89 -22.71
N LEU A 102 3.56 1.01 -22.72
CA LEU A 102 4.76 1.18 -23.54
C LEU A 102 4.49 1.06 -25.05
N ILE A 103 3.49 0.24 -25.44
CA ILE A 103 3.12 0.07 -26.87
C ILE A 103 2.26 1.23 -27.36
N PHE A 104 1.33 1.72 -26.54
CA PHE A 104 0.33 2.70 -26.99
C PHE A 104 0.63 4.16 -26.59
N ASN A 105 1.68 4.39 -25.81
CA ASN A 105 2.07 5.72 -25.38
C ASN A 105 3.47 6.08 -25.88
N ASP A 106 3.55 6.71 -27.04
CA ASP A 106 4.81 7.15 -27.65
C ASP A 106 5.59 8.17 -26.80
N ASN A 107 4.92 8.81 -25.83
CA ASN A 107 5.49 9.81 -24.93
C ASN A 107 5.83 9.24 -23.55
N PHE A 108 6.12 7.93 -23.45
CA PHE A 108 6.54 7.35 -22.16
C PHE A 108 7.91 7.90 -21.75
N ASP A 109 7.91 8.75 -20.72
CA ASP A 109 9.12 9.37 -20.20
C ASP A 109 9.89 8.41 -19.28
N LEU A 110 11.12 8.10 -19.69
CA LEU A 110 12.02 7.19 -18.94
C LEU A 110 12.54 7.82 -17.65
N VAL A 111 12.61 9.15 -17.54
CA VAL A 111 13.07 9.83 -16.30
C VAL A 111 12.05 9.65 -15.19
N SER A 112 10.76 9.68 -15.50
CA SER A 112 9.67 9.44 -14.56
C SER A 112 9.19 7.99 -14.51
N ALA A 113 9.93 7.04 -15.10
CA ALA A 113 9.50 5.65 -15.27
C ALA A 113 9.08 4.96 -13.97
N GLU A 114 9.82 5.12 -12.87
CA GLU A 114 9.47 4.50 -11.58
C GLU A 114 8.10 4.95 -11.07
N ALA A 115 7.82 6.25 -11.12
CA ALA A 115 6.54 6.80 -10.69
C ALA A 115 5.39 6.34 -11.61
N LYS A 116 5.63 6.30 -12.93
CA LYS A 116 4.66 5.78 -13.91
C LYS A 116 4.36 4.30 -13.71
N ILE A 117 5.38 3.47 -13.50
CA ILE A 117 5.22 2.03 -13.22
C ILE A 117 4.40 1.83 -11.95
N ALA A 118 4.70 2.58 -10.88
CA ALA A 118 3.91 2.53 -9.65
C ALA A 118 2.47 3.00 -9.89
N GLY A 119 2.24 4.06 -10.66
CA GLY A 119 0.93 4.54 -11.05
C GLY A 119 0.12 3.50 -11.84
N ILE A 120 0.74 2.81 -12.80
CA ILE A 120 0.12 1.73 -13.57
C ILE A 120 -0.29 0.58 -12.65
N ALA A 121 0.61 0.14 -11.77
CA ALA A 121 0.32 -0.94 -10.83
C ALA A 121 -0.73 -0.55 -9.79
N ASN A 122 -0.94 0.74 -9.54
CA ASN A 122 -1.98 1.24 -8.64
C ASN A 122 -3.39 1.24 -9.24
N LYS A 123 -3.54 0.96 -10.53
CA LYS A 123 -4.85 0.80 -11.13
C LYS A 123 -5.61 -0.34 -10.45
N LYS A 124 -6.93 -0.17 -10.28
CA LYS A 124 -7.81 -1.10 -9.55
C LYS A 124 -7.72 -2.55 -10.04
N GLU A 125 -7.58 -2.75 -11.34
CA GLU A 125 -7.45 -4.07 -11.95
C GLU A 125 -6.12 -4.78 -11.62
N CYS A 126 -5.13 -4.06 -11.09
CA CYS A 126 -3.87 -4.63 -10.62
C CYS A 126 -3.88 -5.00 -9.13
N ALA A 127 -5.01 -4.88 -8.44
CA ALA A 127 -5.13 -5.35 -7.06
C ALA A 127 -5.18 -6.89 -7.03
N ALA A 128 -4.30 -7.51 -6.24
CA ALA A 128 -4.28 -8.96 -6.01
C ALA A 128 -5.34 -9.40 -4.99
N GLU A 129 -5.81 -8.48 -4.17
CA GLU A 129 -6.81 -8.67 -3.12
C GLU A 129 -7.93 -7.63 -3.28
N ARG A 130 -9.01 -7.78 -2.53
CA ARG A 130 -10.15 -6.85 -2.58
C ARG A 130 -10.55 -6.36 -1.20
N LYS A 131 -9.55 -6.01 -0.39
CA LYS A 131 -9.78 -5.35 0.89
C LYS A 131 -10.36 -3.95 0.66
N TRP A 132 -11.21 -3.51 1.58
CA TRP A 132 -11.72 -2.16 1.62
C TRP A 132 -11.22 -1.46 2.87
N LEU A 133 -11.10 -0.14 2.80
CA LEU A 133 -10.71 0.73 3.90
C LEU A 133 -11.86 1.69 4.20
N PHE A 134 -12.21 1.81 5.46
CA PHE A 134 -13.05 2.89 5.97
C PHE A 134 -12.13 3.88 6.71
N ASP A 135 -12.10 5.11 6.25
CA ASP A 135 -11.42 6.22 6.91
C ASP A 135 -12.39 6.78 7.97
N PHE A 136 -12.08 6.54 9.23
CA PHE A 136 -12.93 6.81 10.37
C PHE A 136 -12.43 8.06 11.08
N ASP A 137 -13.10 9.18 10.84
CA ASP A 137 -12.78 10.51 11.37
C ASP A 137 -13.79 10.92 12.47
N ASP A 138 -14.14 9.99 13.38
CA ASP A 138 -14.98 10.23 14.56
C ASP A 138 -14.21 9.96 15.85
N THR A 139 -14.86 10.14 16.99
CA THR A 139 -14.28 9.92 18.31
C THR A 139 -14.02 8.44 18.60
N GLU A 140 -13.00 8.16 19.41
CA GLU A 140 -12.54 6.78 19.67
C GLU A 140 -13.61 5.92 20.36
N ASP A 141 -14.47 6.52 21.17
CA ASP A 141 -15.59 5.84 21.85
C ASP A 141 -16.64 5.27 20.88
N LYS A 142 -16.76 5.83 19.67
CA LYS A 142 -17.65 5.33 18.62
C LYS A 142 -17.04 4.26 17.71
N LEU A 143 -15.75 4.02 17.81
CA LEU A 143 -15.06 3.06 16.94
C LEU A 143 -15.57 1.64 17.13
N GLU A 144 -15.84 1.24 18.38
CA GLU A 144 -16.38 -0.09 18.70
C GLU A 144 -17.80 -0.26 18.13
N GLU A 145 -18.65 0.78 18.24
CA GLU A 145 -19.99 0.80 17.65
C GLU A 145 -19.90 0.62 16.12
N PHE A 146 -19.00 1.38 15.46
CA PHE A 146 -18.78 1.27 14.02
C PHE A 146 -18.33 -0.14 13.60
N ILE A 147 -17.42 -0.76 14.33
CA ILE A 147 -16.95 -2.13 14.07
C ILE A 147 -18.10 -3.16 14.22
N ASN A 148 -18.98 -2.98 15.20
CA ASN A 148 -20.12 -3.86 15.39
C ASN A 148 -21.15 -3.68 14.25
N ASP A 149 -21.42 -2.45 13.84
CA ASP A 149 -22.27 -2.18 12.67
C ASP A 149 -21.71 -2.81 11.37
N ILE A 150 -20.38 -2.82 11.18
CA ILE A 150 -19.74 -3.54 10.06
C ILE A 150 -20.06 -5.03 10.11
N LYS A 151 -19.94 -5.66 11.29
CA LYS A 151 -20.22 -7.11 11.46
C LYS A 151 -21.71 -7.41 11.21
N ASP A 152 -22.60 -6.54 11.66
CA ASP A 152 -24.05 -6.70 11.49
C ASP A 152 -24.48 -6.54 10.03
N CYS A 153 -23.81 -5.69 9.26
CA CYS A 153 -24.05 -5.53 7.83
C CYS A 153 -23.52 -6.68 6.98
N ASP A 154 -22.53 -7.44 7.48
CA ASP A 154 -21.96 -8.57 6.75
C ASP A 154 -22.83 -9.84 6.89
N LYS A 155 -23.51 -10.20 5.82
CA LYS A 155 -24.41 -11.37 5.79
C LYS A 155 -23.73 -12.67 5.29
N ALA A 156 -22.41 -12.66 5.07
CA ALA A 156 -21.72 -13.84 4.58
C ALA A 156 -21.50 -14.88 5.69
N SER A 157 -21.49 -16.15 5.30
CA SER A 157 -21.23 -17.28 6.22
C SER A 157 -19.80 -17.37 6.73
N VAL A 158 -18.85 -16.71 6.02
CA VAL A 158 -17.44 -16.66 6.42
C VAL A 158 -17.21 -15.37 7.20
N PRO A 159 -16.63 -15.43 8.40
CA PRO A 159 -16.35 -14.24 9.20
C PRO A 159 -15.53 -13.20 8.45
N LEU A 160 -15.88 -11.93 8.61
CA LEU A 160 -15.14 -10.81 8.07
C LEU A 160 -13.93 -10.53 8.96
N GLU A 161 -12.73 -10.56 8.38
CA GLU A 161 -11.53 -10.12 9.10
C GLU A 161 -11.51 -8.60 9.10
N ILE A 162 -11.29 -8.00 10.27
CA ILE A 162 -11.27 -6.55 10.49
C ILE A 162 -9.95 -6.18 11.17
N GLU A 163 -9.22 -5.28 10.55
CA GLU A 163 -7.98 -4.70 11.08
C GLU A 163 -8.22 -3.22 11.38
N VAL A 164 -7.73 -2.71 12.51
CA VAL A 164 -7.82 -1.30 12.89
C VAL A 164 -6.42 -0.71 12.98
N HIS A 165 -6.21 0.42 12.32
CA HIS A 165 -4.94 1.15 12.33
C HIS A 165 -5.18 2.59 12.77
N LYS A 166 -4.34 3.09 13.68
CA LYS A 166 -4.32 4.51 14.03
C LYS A 166 -3.75 5.30 12.84
N THR A 167 -4.32 6.47 12.60
CA THR A 167 -3.84 7.44 11.60
C THR A 167 -3.58 8.79 12.27
N PRO A 168 -2.94 9.77 11.61
CA PRO A 168 -2.70 11.09 12.22
C PRO A 168 -3.96 11.84 12.65
N ASN A 169 -5.13 11.53 12.09
CA ASN A 169 -6.38 12.29 12.34
C ASN A 169 -7.51 11.44 12.94
N GLY A 170 -7.37 10.12 12.98
CA GLY A 170 -8.42 9.20 13.45
C GLY A 170 -7.97 7.75 13.30
N HIS A 171 -8.82 6.91 12.74
CA HIS A 171 -8.55 5.49 12.53
C HIS A 171 -8.86 5.06 11.09
N ALA A 172 -8.17 4.05 10.62
CA ALA A 172 -8.52 3.32 9.40
C ALA A 172 -8.98 1.92 9.77
N VAL A 173 -10.17 1.53 9.35
CA VAL A 173 -10.73 0.20 9.54
C VAL A 173 -10.66 -0.53 8.21
N ILE A 174 -9.89 -1.63 8.15
CA ILE A 174 -9.71 -2.43 6.94
C ILE A 174 -10.49 -3.72 7.07
N VAL A 175 -11.25 -4.07 6.04
CA VAL A 175 -11.99 -5.31 5.95
C VAL A 175 -11.45 -6.20 4.84
N SER A 176 -11.40 -7.51 5.07
CA SER A 176 -10.78 -8.47 4.15
C SER A 176 -11.51 -8.61 2.80
N ARG A 177 -12.76 -8.18 2.72
CA ARG A 177 -13.62 -8.20 1.50
C ARG A 177 -14.72 -7.16 1.55
N GLY A 178 -15.31 -6.90 0.38
CA GLY A 178 -16.49 -6.04 0.29
C GLY A 178 -17.78 -6.74 0.70
N PHE A 179 -18.75 -5.96 1.15
CA PHE A 179 -20.12 -6.36 1.50
C PHE A 179 -21.11 -5.24 1.14
N ASP A 180 -22.39 -5.43 1.40
CA ASP A 180 -23.39 -4.36 1.20
C ASP A 180 -23.27 -3.30 2.30
N THR A 181 -22.76 -2.13 1.92
CA THR A 181 -22.48 -1.03 2.85
C THR A 181 -23.55 0.06 2.87
N ARG A 182 -24.69 -0.13 2.20
CA ARG A 182 -25.72 0.94 2.06
C ARG A 182 -26.26 1.39 3.42
N GLU A 183 -26.65 0.46 4.28
CA GLU A 183 -27.13 0.76 5.62
C GLU A 183 -26.04 1.37 6.50
N LEU A 184 -24.84 0.80 6.49
CA LEU A 184 -23.68 1.30 7.21
C LEU A 184 -23.37 2.75 6.83
N MET A 185 -23.27 3.03 5.52
CA MET A 185 -22.91 4.37 5.04
C MET A 185 -24.04 5.39 5.22
N ASN A 186 -25.31 4.96 5.28
CA ASN A 186 -26.39 5.86 5.65
C ASN A 186 -26.27 6.37 7.09
N LYS A 187 -25.76 5.54 8.01
CA LYS A 187 -25.54 5.91 9.42
C LYS A 187 -24.27 6.75 9.62
N TRP A 188 -23.19 6.40 8.92
CA TRP A 188 -21.85 6.90 9.22
C TRP A 188 -21.24 7.85 8.19
N ASN A 189 -21.97 8.25 7.13
CA ASN A 189 -21.44 9.05 6.01
C ASN A 189 -20.92 10.45 6.40
N ALA A 190 -21.25 10.95 7.58
CA ALA A 190 -20.76 12.24 8.07
C ALA A 190 -19.30 12.17 8.59
N THR A 191 -18.87 11.01 9.07
CA THR A 191 -17.59 10.82 9.77
C THR A 191 -16.78 9.65 9.23
N VAL A 192 -17.32 8.87 8.30
CA VAL A 192 -16.68 7.70 7.70
C VAL A 192 -16.70 7.79 6.18
N GLU A 193 -15.53 7.60 5.56
CA GLU A 193 -15.40 7.50 4.10
C GLU A 193 -14.98 6.09 3.69
N LEU A 194 -15.77 5.44 2.82
CA LEU A 194 -15.42 4.15 2.23
C LEU A 194 -14.46 4.33 1.05
N LYS A 195 -13.26 3.77 1.15
CA LYS A 195 -12.21 3.78 0.13
C LYS A 195 -11.90 2.36 -0.34
N LYS A 196 -12.16 2.09 -1.61
CA LYS A 196 -11.88 0.78 -2.22
C LYS A 196 -10.50 0.81 -2.87
N ASP A 197 -9.61 -0.12 -2.49
CA ASP A 197 -8.24 -0.18 -3.00
C ASP A 197 -7.45 1.12 -2.81
N GLU A 198 -7.46 1.68 -1.62
CA GLU A 198 -6.82 2.96 -1.30
C GLU A 198 -5.51 2.75 -0.52
N MET A 199 -4.83 3.85 -0.22
CA MET A 199 -3.61 3.88 0.57
C MET A 199 -3.91 4.12 2.05
N LEU A 200 -3.38 3.25 2.91
CA LEU A 200 -3.36 3.40 4.36
C LEU A 200 -2.16 4.27 4.77
N CYS A 201 -2.34 5.26 5.63
CA CYS A 201 -1.24 5.93 6.31
C CYS A 201 -0.71 4.99 7.41
N VAL A 202 0.47 4.41 7.19
CA VAL A 202 1.06 3.40 8.07
C VAL A 202 2.08 3.97 9.05
N ASP A 203 2.62 5.17 8.76
CA ASP A 203 3.56 5.86 9.63
C ASP A 203 3.62 7.36 9.29
N TRP A 204 4.11 8.18 10.22
CA TRP A 204 4.31 9.63 10.04
C TRP A 204 5.39 10.16 10.96
N SER A 205 5.96 11.31 10.61
CA SER A 205 7.00 12.00 11.40
C SER A 205 6.79 13.51 11.40
N GLY A 206 7.32 14.20 12.41
CA GLY A 206 7.48 15.66 12.44
C GLY A 206 6.39 16.42 13.18
N LYS A 207 5.22 15.85 13.50
CA LYS A 207 4.19 16.52 14.30
C LYS A 207 4.09 15.86 15.67
N GLU A 208 4.61 16.57 16.69
CA GLU A 208 4.19 16.31 18.06
C GLU A 208 2.84 16.98 18.29
N ASN A 209 1.87 16.24 18.79
CA ASN A 209 0.58 16.77 19.23
C ASN A 209 0.70 17.33 20.63
#